data_5833a20d10c28548a0a9df556e47262d
#
_entry.id   5833a20d10c28548a0a9df556e47262d
#
_cell.length_a   1.000
_cell.length_b   1.000
_cell.length_c   1.000
_cell.angle_alpha   90.00
_cell.angle_beta   90.00
_cell.angle_gamma   90.00
#
_symmetry.space_group_name_H-M   'P 1'
#
loop_
_entity.id
_entity.type
_entity.pdbx_description
1 polymer ?
#
loop_
_entity_poly.entity_id
_entity_poly.type
_entity_poly.pdbx_seq_one_letter_code
_entity_poly.pdbx_strand_id
1 'polypeptide(L)'
;MAGGTGAEADGRAYLSVMANRTVLVLLAALALIPMAHGQTTVDDLINEVYGGGVERPSGYTFSHVIHYDLVQRIEAGEGRPPRRIEGNMDLYFTPGDSAYARVVETGETTLISIGDLTRGMRYSLTDLGVAKLGTEATMSDRMTDTLQVMRVSGDREIEGRMSAHYWFEESTRIDELWADSQSSEMENAIGRLWPRFEPGFQSLATGTYEGFATRWISIDTRFSRDPRLVLEFKGIEALGNPVEISLDGYTFPVSEGEMMRRRLEADRQ
;
A
#
# COMPACT_ATOMS: atom_id res chain seq x y z
N MET A 1 41.32 7.99 -29.53
CA MET A 1 40.19 7.21 -30.03
C MET A 1 39.29 6.97 -28.82
N ALA A 2 38.40 7.78 -28.53
CA ALA A 2 37.09 8.10 -29.02
C ALA A 2 36.14 6.90 -28.99
N GLY A 3 35.20 6.97 -28.07
CA GLY A 3 33.81 6.82 -28.35
C GLY A 3 33.08 5.72 -27.57
N GLY A 4 32.05 6.11 -26.86
CA GLY A 4 30.96 5.19 -26.52
C GLY A 4 30.36 5.35 -25.12
N THR A 5 29.87 6.52 -24.80
CA THR A 5 28.98 6.71 -23.65
C THR A 5 27.74 7.43 -24.14
N GLY A 6 26.58 6.84 -23.98
CA GLY A 6 25.35 7.58 -24.25
C GLY A 6 24.20 6.71 -24.71
N ALA A 7 23.57 5.94 -23.84
CA ALA A 7 22.27 5.35 -24.11
C ALA A 7 21.44 4.93 -22.86
N GLU A 8 21.87 5.22 -21.63
CA GLU A 8 21.12 4.77 -20.44
C GLU A 8 20.46 5.89 -19.60
N ALA A 9 20.61 7.14 -20.00
CA ALA A 9 20.06 8.27 -19.24
C ALA A 9 18.62 8.65 -19.61
N ASP A 10 18.08 8.19 -20.73
CA ASP A 10 16.80 8.68 -21.26
C ASP A 10 15.54 8.00 -20.72
N GLY A 11 15.66 6.80 -20.16
CA GLY A 11 14.47 6.05 -19.69
C GLY A 11 13.85 6.54 -18.38
N ARG A 12 14.62 7.17 -17.49
CA ARG A 12 14.12 7.63 -16.20
C ARG A 12 13.50 9.03 -16.21
N ALA A 13 13.89 9.86 -17.14
CA ALA A 13 13.30 11.18 -17.32
C ALA A 13 11.88 11.11 -17.90
N TYR A 14 11.57 10.09 -18.69
CA TYR A 14 10.24 9.92 -19.31
C TYR A 14 9.13 9.60 -18.30
N LEU A 15 9.37 8.78 -17.30
CA LEU A 15 8.35 8.39 -16.31
C LEU A 15 8.02 9.52 -15.30
N SER A 16 8.99 10.36 -14.96
CA SER A 16 8.74 11.52 -14.08
C SER A 16 8.02 12.66 -14.82
N VAL A 17 8.25 12.80 -16.10
CA VAL A 17 7.60 13.81 -16.97
C VAL A 17 6.16 13.42 -17.28
N MET A 18 5.85 12.13 -17.40
CA MET A 18 4.48 11.64 -17.61
C MET A 18 3.60 11.87 -16.39
N ALA A 19 4.09 11.56 -15.17
CA ALA A 19 3.33 11.80 -13.95
C ALA A 19 3.02 13.29 -13.72
N ASN A 20 3.98 14.20 -13.99
CA ASN A 20 3.76 15.63 -13.89
C ASN A 20 2.86 16.19 -15.02
N ARG A 21 2.88 15.59 -16.22
CA ARG A 21 2.01 16.03 -17.30
C ARG A 21 0.55 15.66 -17.10
N THR A 22 0.26 14.52 -16.48
CA THR A 22 -1.11 14.10 -16.19
C THR A 22 -1.76 15.01 -15.15
N VAL A 23 -1.02 15.39 -14.10
CA VAL A 23 -1.49 16.35 -13.08
C VAL A 23 -1.64 17.77 -13.67
N LEU A 24 -0.74 18.21 -14.57
CA LEU A 24 -0.82 19.51 -15.20
C LEU A 24 -1.94 19.58 -16.26
N VAL A 25 -2.23 18.50 -16.95
CA VAL A 25 -3.37 18.45 -17.89
C VAL A 25 -4.70 18.47 -17.15
N LEU A 26 -4.80 17.81 -15.99
CA LEU A 26 -5.98 17.90 -15.14
C LEU A 26 -6.20 19.34 -14.61
N LEU A 27 -5.14 20.03 -14.17
CA LEU A 27 -5.21 21.41 -13.70
C LEU A 27 -5.49 22.41 -14.84
N ALA A 28 -5.00 22.15 -16.04
CA ALA A 28 -5.26 22.99 -17.22
C ALA A 28 -6.68 22.77 -17.78
N ALA A 29 -7.24 21.57 -17.69
CA ALA A 29 -8.62 21.30 -18.07
C ALA A 29 -9.61 22.01 -17.12
N LEU A 30 -9.29 22.11 -15.82
CA LEU A 30 -10.08 22.86 -14.84
C LEU A 30 -10.08 24.38 -15.06
N ALA A 31 -9.07 24.92 -15.74
CA ALA A 31 -8.94 26.37 -16.00
C ALA A 31 -9.64 26.85 -17.29
N LEU A 32 -10.13 25.96 -18.16
CA LEU A 32 -10.69 26.28 -19.47
C LEU A 32 -12.19 26.05 -19.61
N ILE A 33 -12.91 25.73 -18.54
CA ILE A 33 -14.36 25.52 -18.58
C ILE A 33 -15.05 26.91 -18.46
N PRO A 34 -15.76 27.39 -19.47
CA PRO A 34 -16.55 28.61 -19.36
C PRO A 34 -17.69 28.37 -18.36
N MET A 35 -17.80 29.26 -17.37
CA MET A 35 -18.90 29.30 -16.40
C MET A 35 -20.23 29.53 -17.12
N ALA A 36 -20.89 28.49 -17.53
CA ALA A 36 -22.26 28.54 -18.01
C ALA A 36 -23.03 27.29 -17.53
N HIS A 37 -23.95 27.54 -16.62
CA HIS A 37 -25.06 26.69 -16.21
C HIS A 37 -24.75 25.48 -15.35
N GLY A 38 -24.98 25.63 -14.05
CA GLY A 38 -24.99 24.58 -13.05
C GLY A 38 -23.57 24.34 -12.50
N GLN A 39 -23.43 24.38 -11.21
CA GLN A 39 -22.19 24.00 -10.54
C GLN A 39 -21.93 22.51 -10.78
N THR A 40 -21.23 22.19 -11.88
CA THR A 40 -20.62 20.88 -12.04
C THR A 40 -19.53 20.78 -10.97
N THR A 41 -19.71 19.91 -10.01
CA THR A 41 -18.72 19.72 -8.95
C THR A 41 -17.47 19.03 -9.53
N VAL A 42 -16.35 19.16 -8.84
CA VAL A 42 -15.13 18.40 -9.20
C VAL A 42 -15.44 16.90 -9.26
N ASP A 43 -16.32 16.44 -8.37
CA ASP A 43 -16.78 15.05 -8.32
C ASP A 43 -17.59 14.66 -9.56
N ASP A 44 -18.43 15.54 -10.09
CA ASP A 44 -19.18 15.29 -11.33
C ASP A 44 -18.23 15.15 -12.53
N LEU A 45 -17.23 16.03 -12.63
CA LEU A 45 -16.21 15.96 -13.68
C LEU A 45 -15.34 14.71 -13.57
N ILE A 46 -14.93 14.34 -12.35
CA ILE A 46 -14.18 13.11 -12.10
C ILE A 46 -15.05 11.90 -12.46
N ASN A 47 -16.32 11.89 -12.08
CA ASN A 47 -17.26 10.83 -12.42
C ASN A 47 -17.53 10.75 -13.93
N GLU A 48 -17.62 11.87 -14.64
CA GLU A 48 -17.78 11.90 -16.10
C GLU A 48 -16.55 11.35 -16.82
N VAL A 49 -15.34 11.69 -16.36
CA VAL A 49 -14.08 11.27 -16.99
C VAL A 49 -13.68 9.85 -16.59
N TYR A 50 -13.92 9.46 -15.36
CA TYR A 50 -13.42 8.22 -14.76
C TYR A 50 -14.55 7.29 -14.26
N GLY A 51 -15.79 7.78 -14.23
CA GLY A 51 -16.91 7.09 -13.64
C GLY A 51 -17.38 5.86 -14.40
N GLY A 52 -17.62 4.81 -13.67
CA GLY A 52 -18.59 3.81 -13.98
C GLY A 52 -18.12 2.44 -14.43
N GLY A 53 -18.71 1.45 -13.82
CA GLY A 53 -19.05 0.20 -14.47
C GLY A 53 -18.49 -1.09 -13.93
N VAL A 54 -17.64 -1.09 -12.93
CA VAL A 54 -17.31 -2.34 -12.23
C VAL A 54 -18.18 -2.44 -10.99
N GLU A 55 -18.94 -3.53 -10.85
CA GLU A 55 -19.71 -3.81 -9.64
C GLU A 55 -18.76 -4.04 -8.48
N ARG A 56 -18.58 -3.02 -7.65
CA ARG A 56 -17.75 -3.05 -6.44
C ARG A 56 -18.64 -3.33 -5.24
N PRO A 57 -18.12 -3.95 -4.18
CA PRO A 57 -18.81 -3.96 -2.91
C PRO A 57 -18.96 -2.53 -2.39
N SER A 58 -20.00 -2.25 -1.62
CA SER A 58 -20.19 -0.94 -0.96
C SER A 58 -19.15 -0.70 0.13
N GLY A 59 -18.63 -1.76 0.75
CA GLY A 59 -17.63 -1.70 1.80
C GLY A 59 -17.29 -3.05 2.38
N TYR A 60 -16.46 -3.03 3.41
CA TYR A 60 -15.99 -4.20 4.16
C TYR A 60 -16.10 -3.94 5.64
N THR A 61 -16.48 -4.96 6.40
CA THR A 61 -16.68 -4.87 7.86
C THR A 61 -15.66 -5.75 8.58
N PHE A 62 -15.01 -5.19 9.61
CA PHE A 62 -13.94 -5.84 10.34
C PHE A 62 -14.23 -5.86 11.84
N SER A 63 -13.88 -6.96 12.50
CA SER A 63 -14.13 -7.17 13.91
C SER A 63 -12.87 -7.11 14.81
N HIS A 64 -11.68 -7.05 14.20
CA HIS A 64 -10.41 -7.00 14.92
C HIS A 64 -9.48 -5.98 14.26
N VAL A 65 -8.54 -5.46 15.06
CA VAL A 65 -7.48 -4.57 14.58
C VAL A 65 -6.15 -4.92 15.24
N ILE A 66 -5.07 -4.83 14.45
CA ILE A 66 -3.70 -4.86 14.94
C ILE A 66 -3.11 -3.47 14.74
N HIS A 67 -2.53 -2.92 15.79
CA HIS A 67 -1.91 -1.61 15.79
C HIS A 67 -0.40 -1.71 15.67
N TYR A 68 0.17 -0.86 14.82
CA TYR A 68 1.62 -0.70 14.65
C TYR A 68 1.99 0.78 14.65
N ASP A 69 3.13 1.10 15.27
CA ASP A 69 3.84 2.33 14.96
C ASP A 69 4.60 2.16 13.65
N LEU A 70 4.57 3.17 12.82
CA LEU A 70 5.21 3.20 11.51
C LEU A 70 6.20 4.36 11.43
N VAL A 71 7.43 4.08 11.06
CA VAL A 71 8.40 5.09 10.65
C VAL A 71 8.88 4.78 9.25
N GLN A 72 8.69 5.71 8.33
CA GLN A 72 9.12 5.56 6.94
C GLN A 72 10.06 6.69 6.55
N ARG A 73 11.16 6.34 5.87
CA ARG A 73 12.07 7.28 5.23
C ARG A 73 11.79 7.31 3.74
N ILE A 74 11.51 8.49 3.22
CA ILE A 74 11.32 8.73 1.79
C ILE A 74 12.54 9.45 1.27
N GLU A 75 13.24 8.84 0.31
CA GLU A 75 14.34 9.49 -0.37
C GLU A 75 13.78 10.61 -1.27
N ALA A 76 14.19 11.83 -0.99
CA ALA A 76 13.88 12.97 -1.83
C ALA A 76 14.95 13.07 -2.92
N GLY A 77 14.58 13.06 -4.19
CA GLY A 77 15.51 13.06 -5.33
C GLY A 77 16.74 14.00 -5.19
N GLU A 78 17.63 14.00 -6.17
CA GLU A 78 18.96 14.62 -6.09
C GLU A 78 19.01 15.96 -5.35
N GLY A 79 19.87 16.03 -4.33
CA GLY A 79 20.17 17.26 -3.59
C GLY A 79 19.18 17.64 -2.49
N ARG A 80 18.15 16.83 -2.23
CA ARG A 80 17.23 17.07 -1.12
C ARG A 80 17.47 16.07 0.01
N PRO A 81 17.43 16.50 1.28
CA PRO A 81 17.51 15.57 2.40
C PRO A 81 16.33 14.61 2.41
N PRO A 82 16.52 13.36 2.81
CA PRO A 82 15.45 12.40 2.97
C PRO A 82 14.44 12.92 4.00
N ARG A 83 13.15 12.62 3.76
CA ARG A 83 12.08 12.97 4.67
C ARG A 83 11.73 11.75 5.53
N ARG A 84 11.72 11.94 6.85
CA ARG A 84 11.21 10.96 7.80
C ARG A 84 9.72 11.24 8.03
N ILE A 85 8.91 10.22 7.89
CA ILE A 85 7.48 10.24 8.19
C ILE A 85 7.23 9.28 9.34
N GLU A 86 6.60 9.76 10.38
CA GLU A 86 6.13 8.98 11.51
C GLU A 86 4.60 8.93 11.45
N GLY A 87 4.05 7.79 11.80
CA GLY A 87 2.61 7.56 11.78
C GLY A 87 2.24 6.22 12.38
N ASN A 88 0.98 5.87 12.20
CA ASN A 88 0.41 4.61 12.65
C ASN A 88 0.00 3.78 11.46
N MET A 89 0.02 2.46 11.64
CA MET A 89 -0.55 1.52 10.69
C MET A 89 -1.48 0.58 11.44
N ASP A 90 -2.75 0.62 11.08
CA ASP A 90 -3.77 -0.27 11.59
C ASP A 90 -4.09 -1.34 10.55
N LEU A 91 -4.11 -2.59 10.98
CA LEU A 91 -4.50 -3.72 10.16
C LEU A 91 -5.82 -4.30 10.66
N TYR A 92 -6.89 -4.00 9.95
CA TYR A 92 -8.25 -4.49 10.24
C TYR A 92 -8.49 -5.84 9.57
N PHE A 93 -9.14 -6.75 10.28
CA PHE A 93 -9.49 -8.08 9.77
C PHE A 93 -10.66 -8.68 10.54
N THR A 94 -11.24 -9.75 10.02
CA THR A 94 -12.18 -10.62 10.71
C THR A 94 -11.59 -12.04 10.67
N PRO A 95 -11.46 -12.73 11.82
CA PRO A 95 -10.96 -14.11 11.85
C PRO A 95 -11.78 -15.02 10.94
N GLY A 96 -11.08 -15.74 10.06
CA GLY A 96 -11.72 -16.65 9.09
C GLY A 96 -12.28 -15.97 7.84
N ASP A 97 -12.25 -14.65 7.75
CA ASP A 97 -12.64 -13.91 6.54
C ASP A 97 -11.46 -13.84 5.57
N SER A 98 -11.78 -13.61 4.31
CA SER A 98 -10.83 -13.50 3.19
C SER A 98 -10.48 -12.05 2.85
N ALA A 99 -10.93 -11.08 3.65
CA ALA A 99 -10.63 -9.67 3.47
C ALA A 99 -9.82 -9.10 4.62
N TYR A 100 -8.95 -8.13 4.30
CA TYR A 100 -8.26 -7.31 5.28
C TYR A 100 -8.22 -5.85 4.81
N ALA A 101 -8.03 -4.92 5.74
CA ALA A 101 -7.75 -3.53 5.40
C ALA A 101 -6.54 -3.02 6.18
N ARG A 102 -5.62 -2.37 5.47
CA ARG A 102 -4.47 -1.67 6.04
C ARG A 102 -4.71 -0.18 5.95
N VAL A 103 -4.77 0.48 7.08
CA VAL A 103 -4.91 1.93 7.20
C VAL A 103 -3.60 2.51 7.70
N VAL A 104 -3.03 3.44 6.95
CA VAL A 104 -1.80 4.14 7.33
C VAL A 104 -2.12 5.62 7.50
N GLU A 105 -1.85 6.14 8.68
CA GLU A 105 -2.03 7.55 9.01
C GLU A 105 -0.69 8.22 9.21
N THR A 106 -0.41 9.25 8.40
CA THR A 106 0.83 10.02 8.45
C THR A 106 0.51 11.52 8.39
N GLY A 107 0.43 12.15 9.56
CA GLY A 107 0.03 13.56 9.63
C GLY A 107 -1.40 13.77 9.15
N GLU A 108 -1.59 14.49 8.04
CA GLU A 108 -2.92 14.81 7.47
C GLU A 108 -3.38 13.81 6.39
N THR A 109 -2.57 12.78 6.11
CA THR A 109 -2.84 11.84 5.03
C THR A 109 -3.23 10.48 5.59
N THR A 110 -4.38 9.98 5.17
CA THR A 110 -4.82 8.60 5.43
C THR A 110 -4.81 7.82 4.13
N LEU A 111 -4.07 6.72 4.13
CA LEU A 111 -4.02 5.77 3.02
C LEU A 111 -4.65 4.46 3.47
N ILE A 112 -5.63 3.99 2.72
CA ILE A 112 -6.31 2.73 3.00
C ILE A 112 -6.04 1.76 1.85
N SER A 113 -5.63 0.54 2.18
CA SER A 113 -5.52 -0.56 1.23
C SER A 113 -6.37 -1.71 1.70
N ILE A 114 -7.33 -2.15 0.89
CA ILE A 114 -8.20 -3.29 1.18
C ILE A 114 -7.83 -4.42 0.24
N GLY A 115 -7.51 -5.58 0.79
CA GLY A 115 -7.33 -6.81 0.05
C GLY A 115 -8.57 -7.71 0.18
N ASP A 116 -9.18 -8.06 -0.94
CA ASP A 116 -10.27 -9.04 -1.03
C ASP A 116 -9.76 -10.28 -1.79
N LEU A 117 -9.41 -11.31 -1.03
CA LEU A 117 -8.86 -12.53 -1.61
C LEU A 117 -9.93 -13.34 -2.37
N THR A 118 -11.20 -13.24 -1.97
CA THR A 118 -12.29 -13.94 -2.65
C THR A 118 -12.49 -13.40 -4.06
N ARG A 119 -12.36 -12.08 -4.23
CA ARG A 119 -12.46 -11.42 -5.54
C ARG A 119 -11.09 -11.34 -6.25
N GLY A 120 -10.00 -11.63 -5.57
CA GLY A 120 -8.64 -11.43 -6.09
C GLY A 120 -8.33 -9.97 -6.38
N MET A 121 -8.91 -9.03 -5.62
CA MET A 121 -8.85 -7.60 -5.87
C MET A 121 -8.25 -6.85 -4.69
N ARG A 122 -7.48 -5.82 -4.99
CA ARG A 122 -6.99 -4.83 -4.03
C ARG A 122 -7.53 -3.46 -4.38
N TYR A 123 -8.07 -2.78 -3.39
CA TYR A 123 -8.54 -1.39 -3.48
C TYR A 123 -7.59 -0.50 -2.68
N SER A 124 -7.10 0.57 -3.30
CA SER A 124 -6.30 1.58 -2.60
C SER A 124 -7.08 2.88 -2.61
N LEU A 125 -7.33 3.44 -1.42
CA LEU A 125 -8.17 4.61 -1.22
C LEU A 125 -7.31 5.73 -0.65
N THR A 126 -7.48 6.93 -1.18
CA THR A 126 -6.81 8.14 -0.70
C THR A 126 -7.84 9.23 -0.53
N ASP A 127 -7.92 9.78 0.67
CA ASP A 127 -8.71 10.97 0.95
C ASP A 127 -7.77 12.19 0.97
N LEU A 128 -7.99 13.11 0.05
CA LEU A 128 -7.23 14.35 -0.08
C LEU A 128 -7.99 15.55 0.50
N GLY A 129 -9.10 15.31 1.21
CA GLY A 129 -9.99 16.36 1.74
C GLY A 129 -10.84 17.05 0.67
N VAL A 130 -10.29 17.31 -0.50
CA VAL A 130 -11.01 17.93 -1.65
C VAL A 130 -11.53 16.89 -2.64
N ALA A 131 -10.97 15.67 -2.63
CA ALA A 131 -11.38 14.56 -3.49
C ALA A 131 -11.04 13.23 -2.83
N LYS A 132 -11.93 12.25 -3.01
CA LYS A 132 -11.73 10.86 -2.59
C LYS A 132 -11.44 10.01 -3.81
N LEU A 133 -10.22 9.50 -3.89
CA LEU A 133 -9.75 8.72 -5.04
C LEU A 133 -9.56 7.28 -4.64
N GLY A 134 -10.07 6.37 -5.45
CA GLY A 134 -9.88 4.94 -5.33
C GLY A 134 -9.14 4.39 -6.54
N THR A 135 -8.30 3.41 -6.35
CA THR A 135 -7.74 2.59 -7.43
C THR A 135 -7.98 1.13 -7.13
N GLU A 136 -8.13 0.33 -8.17
CA GLU A 136 -8.26 -1.11 -8.04
C GLU A 136 -7.17 -1.82 -8.83
N ALA A 137 -6.74 -2.95 -8.33
CA ALA A 137 -5.76 -3.80 -8.98
C ALA A 137 -6.06 -5.26 -8.69
N THR A 138 -5.80 -6.13 -9.64
CA THR A 138 -5.81 -7.57 -9.38
C THR A 138 -4.71 -7.91 -8.39
N MET A 139 -5.05 -8.69 -7.37
CA MET A 139 -4.07 -9.22 -6.44
C MET A 139 -3.28 -10.31 -7.15
N SER A 140 -1.99 -10.14 -7.23
CA SER A 140 -1.07 -11.22 -7.61
C SER A 140 -0.34 -11.66 -6.35
N ASP A 141 -0.36 -12.96 -6.07
CA ASP A 141 0.53 -13.53 -5.09
C ASP A 141 1.97 -13.33 -5.59
N ARG A 142 2.66 -12.39 -4.96
CA ARG A 142 4.05 -12.06 -5.31
C ARG A 142 5.03 -12.84 -4.45
N MET A 143 4.61 -14.00 -3.92
CA MET A 143 5.55 -14.88 -3.24
C MET A 143 6.67 -15.24 -4.22
N THR A 144 7.80 -14.60 -3.99
CA THR A 144 9.10 -15.00 -4.51
C THR A 144 9.59 -16.24 -3.72
N ASP A 145 10.72 -16.77 -4.08
CA ASP A 145 11.36 -17.85 -3.35
C ASP A 145 11.41 -17.56 -1.85
N THR A 146 11.21 -18.60 -1.04
CA THR A 146 11.25 -18.49 0.42
C THR A 146 12.60 -17.96 0.87
N LEU A 147 12.61 -16.80 1.54
CA LEU A 147 13.83 -16.21 2.06
C LEU A 147 14.28 -16.97 3.30
N GLN A 148 15.53 -17.42 3.28
CA GLN A 148 16.16 -18.00 4.46
C GLN A 148 16.58 -16.90 5.41
N VAL A 149 16.08 -16.96 6.63
CA VAL A 149 16.42 -16.01 7.70
C VAL A 149 17.34 -16.69 8.71
N MET A 150 18.32 -15.96 9.22
CA MET A 150 19.16 -16.39 10.33
C MET A 150 18.52 -15.96 11.65
N ARG A 151 18.35 -16.90 12.58
CA ARG A 151 18.06 -16.53 13.96
C ARG A 151 19.33 -15.95 14.58
N VAL A 152 19.19 -14.75 15.14
CA VAL A 152 20.26 -14.05 15.86
C VAL A 152 20.04 -14.21 17.36
N SER A 153 21.07 -14.13 18.16
CA SER A 153 20.94 -14.11 19.62
C SER A 153 20.42 -12.75 20.10
N GLY A 154 19.68 -12.73 21.20
CA GLY A 154 19.18 -11.50 21.81
C GLY A 154 17.67 -11.34 21.62
N ASP A 155 16.90 -12.30 22.15
CA ASP A 155 15.45 -12.18 22.23
C ASP A 155 15.08 -10.92 23.03
N ARG A 156 14.02 -10.25 22.63
CA ARG A 156 13.57 -8.98 23.20
C ARG A 156 12.09 -9.01 23.53
N GLU A 157 11.73 -8.40 24.63
CA GLU A 157 10.32 -8.13 24.92
C GLU A 157 9.84 -6.88 24.15
N ILE A 158 8.75 -7.05 23.40
CA ILE A 158 8.08 -5.99 22.64
C ILE A 158 6.60 -6.06 22.98
N GLU A 159 6.08 -5.02 23.62
CA GLU A 159 4.69 -4.92 24.07
C GLU A 159 4.21 -6.18 24.83
N GLY A 160 5.03 -6.61 25.78
CA GLY A 160 4.75 -7.80 26.61
C GLY A 160 4.97 -9.15 25.90
N ARG A 161 5.48 -9.17 24.67
CA ARG A 161 5.74 -10.37 23.88
C ARG A 161 7.22 -10.65 23.76
N MET A 162 7.66 -11.80 24.22
CA MET A 162 9.04 -12.22 24.05
C MET A 162 9.26 -12.66 22.60
N SER A 163 10.04 -11.88 21.88
CA SER A 163 10.22 -12.01 20.45
C SER A 163 11.66 -12.42 20.11
N ALA A 164 11.78 -13.46 19.30
CA ALA A 164 13.04 -13.92 18.76
C ALA A 164 13.52 -13.03 17.63
N HIS A 165 14.82 -12.80 17.55
CA HIS A 165 15.45 -11.93 16.57
C HIS A 165 15.92 -12.73 15.35
N TYR A 166 15.55 -12.24 14.16
CA TYR A 166 15.93 -12.81 12.88
C TYR A 166 16.54 -11.72 11.98
N TRP A 167 17.43 -12.14 11.12
CA TRP A 167 18.13 -11.30 10.17
C TRP A 167 18.12 -11.97 8.80
N PHE A 168 17.91 -11.18 7.77
CA PHE A 168 18.11 -11.63 6.40
C PHE A 168 18.63 -10.49 5.52
N GLU A 169 19.45 -10.85 4.56
CA GLU A 169 20.15 -9.94 3.69
C GLU A 169 19.99 -10.39 2.25
N GLU A 170 19.53 -9.49 1.41
CA GLU A 170 19.58 -9.57 -0.03
C GLU A 170 20.56 -8.54 -0.57
N SER A 171 20.93 -8.61 -1.85
CA SER A 171 21.98 -7.78 -2.45
C SER A 171 21.88 -6.28 -2.16
N THR A 172 20.68 -5.75 -1.99
CA THR A 172 20.42 -4.31 -1.77
C THR A 172 19.53 -4.03 -0.56
N ARG A 173 19.15 -5.05 0.20
CA ARG A 173 18.24 -4.91 1.32
C ARG A 173 18.69 -5.75 2.51
N ILE A 174 18.60 -5.15 3.68
CA ILE A 174 18.78 -5.81 4.95
C ILE A 174 17.46 -5.67 5.71
N ASP A 175 16.96 -6.79 6.21
CA ASP A 175 15.78 -6.80 7.07
C ASP A 175 16.13 -7.42 8.43
N GLU A 176 15.75 -6.72 9.49
CA GLU A 176 15.76 -7.22 10.87
C GLU A 176 14.32 -7.43 11.32
N LEU A 177 14.06 -8.60 11.87
CA LEU A 177 12.73 -9.01 12.29
C LEU A 177 12.75 -9.57 13.69
N TRP A 178 11.80 -9.17 14.51
CA TRP A 178 11.48 -9.80 15.79
C TRP A 178 10.10 -10.45 15.66
N ALA A 179 10.00 -11.72 16.06
CA ALA A 179 8.75 -12.46 15.98
C ALA A 179 8.46 -13.21 17.28
N ASP A 180 7.21 -13.13 17.74
CA ASP A 180 6.70 -13.87 18.86
C ASP A 180 6.23 -15.26 18.43
N SER A 181 7.02 -16.28 18.75
CA SER A 181 6.71 -17.69 18.43
C SER A 181 5.55 -18.27 19.24
N GLN A 182 5.12 -17.57 20.31
CA GLN A 182 3.99 -17.96 21.14
C GLN A 182 2.66 -17.32 20.71
N SER A 183 2.69 -16.58 19.61
CA SER A 183 1.48 -15.95 19.06
C SER A 183 0.43 -16.99 18.66
N SER A 184 -0.84 -16.59 18.75
CA SER A 184 -1.97 -17.45 18.39
C SER A 184 -1.97 -17.82 16.89
N GLU A 185 -2.68 -18.88 16.54
CA GLU A 185 -2.86 -19.30 15.13
C GLU A 185 -3.49 -18.18 14.30
N MET A 186 -4.46 -17.45 14.88
CA MET A 186 -5.11 -16.30 14.23
C MET A 186 -4.10 -15.17 13.91
N GLU A 187 -3.26 -14.79 14.88
CA GLU A 187 -2.24 -13.75 14.70
C GLU A 187 -1.22 -14.14 13.64
N ASN A 188 -0.80 -15.40 13.64
CA ASN A 188 0.10 -15.94 12.63
C ASN A 188 -0.54 -15.95 11.24
N ALA A 189 -1.81 -16.37 11.15
CA ALA A 189 -2.52 -16.42 9.88
C ALA A 189 -2.61 -15.02 9.24
N ILE A 190 -3.11 -14.02 9.97
CA ILE A 190 -3.22 -12.67 9.44
C ILE A 190 -1.85 -12.02 9.20
N GLY A 191 -0.90 -12.21 10.11
CA GLY A 191 0.45 -11.66 10.00
C GLY A 191 1.23 -12.16 8.78
N ARG A 192 0.90 -13.35 8.27
CA ARG A 192 1.48 -13.94 7.06
C ARG A 192 0.68 -13.65 5.80
N LEU A 193 -0.61 -13.37 5.94
CA LEU A 193 -1.52 -13.20 4.82
C LEU A 193 -1.35 -11.84 4.14
N TRP A 194 -1.55 -10.75 4.89
CA TRP A 194 -1.59 -9.42 4.31
C TRP A 194 -0.27 -8.99 3.63
N PRO A 195 0.93 -9.34 4.14
CA PRO A 195 2.17 -8.90 3.51
C PRO A 195 2.40 -9.49 2.12
N ARG A 196 1.80 -10.66 1.82
CA ARG A 196 1.92 -11.32 0.51
C ARG A 196 1.43 -10.44 -0.63
N PHE A 197 0.41 -9.64 -0.36
CA PHE A 197 -0.30 -8.84 -1.35
C PHE A 197 0.04 -7.35 -1.28
N GLU A 198 0.72 -6.91 -0.22
CA GLU A 198 1.08 -5.51 -0.04
C GLU A 198 2.49 -5.20 -0.56
N PRO A 199 2.63 -4.25 -1.51
CA PRO A 199 3.94 -3.87 -2.03
C PRO A 199 4.90 -3.40 -0.93
N GLY A 200 6.10 -3.96 -0.92
CA GLY A 200 7.15 -3.59 0.03
C GLY A 200 7.14 -4.36 1.35
N PHE A 201 6.14 -5.22 1.59
CA PHE A 201 6.01 -6.01 2.82
C PHE A 201 6.22 -7.51 2.60
N GLN A 202 6.47 -7.97 1.38
CA GLN A 202 6.51 -9.40 1.01
C GLN A 202 7.53 -10.20 1.83
N SER A 203 8.62 -9.59 2.27
CA SER A 203 9.62 -10.28 3.11
C SER A 203 9.04 -10.78 4.44
N LEU A 204 8.02 -10.11 4.99
CA LEU A 204 7.31 -10.60 6.18
C LEU A 204 6.53 -11.89 5.90
N ALA A 205 6.12 -12.14 4.66
CA ALA A 205 5.39 -13.35 4.28
C ALA A 205 6.32 -14.48 3.86
N THR A 206 7.46 -14.17 3.25
CA THR A 206 8.37 -15.15 2.64
C THR A 206 9.49 -15.62 3.56
N GLY A 207 9.73 -14.94 4.68
CA GLY A 207 10.75 -15.33 5.64
C GLY A 207 10.45 -16.66 6.34
N THR A 208 11.47 -17.49 6.52
CA THR A 208 11.39 -18.79 7.25
C THR A 208 11.50 -18.64 8.76
N TYR A 209 10.86 -17.67 9.35
CA TYR A 209 10.81 -17.48 10.79
C TYR A 209 9.52 -18.06 11.38
N GLU A 210 9.53 -18.31 12.67
CA GLU A 210 8.35 -18.79 13.39
C GLU A 210 7.63 -17.60 14.07
N GLY A 211 6.31 -17.62 14.07
CA GLY A 211 5.49 -16.73 14.84
C GLY A 211 5.06 -15.45 14.09
N PHE A 212 4.51 -14.54 14.87
CA PHE A 212 3.96 -13.27 14.42
C PHE A 212 4.99 -12.15 14.54
N ALA A 213 5.14 -11.35 13.48
CA ALA A 213 6.10 -10.24 13.47
C ALA A 213 5.68 -9.12 14.44
N THR A 214 6.47 -8.90 15.49
CA THR A 214 6.27 -7.84 16.48
C THR A 214 7.09 -6.60 16.17
N ARG A 215 8.20 -6.72 15.43
CA ARG A 215 8.96 -5.60 14.92
C ARG A 215 9.63 -5.97 13.61
N TRP A 216 9.67 -5.03 12.70
CA TRP A 216 10.39 -5.18 11.44
C TRP A 216 11.11 -3.88 11.08
N ILE A 217 12.38 -4.01 10.72
CA ILE A 217 13.22 -2.92 10.23
C ILE A 217 13.73 -3.32 8.85
N SER A 218 13.47 -2.47 7.86
CA SER A 218 13.97 -2.68 6.50
C SER A 218 14.92 -1.54 6.10
N ILE A 219 16.10 -1.91 5.61
CA ILE A 219 17.17 -1.01 5.19
C ILE A 219 17.45 -1.24 3.71
N ASP A 220 17.40 -0.17 2.91
CA ASP A 220 17.84 -0.20 1.52
C ASP A 220 19.29 0.31 1.44
N THR A 221 20.24 -0.62 1.28
CA THR A 221 21.68 -0.32 1.33
C THR A 221 22.19 0.52 0.16
N ARG A 222 21.38 0.70 -0.90
CA ARG A 222 21.72 1.57 -2.04
C ARG A 222 21.69 3.05 -1.69
N PHE A 223 20.88 3.41 -0.70
CA PHE A 223 20.67 4.81 -0.34
C PHE A 223 21.30 5.18 0.98
N SER A 224 21.20 4.33 2.00
CA SER A 224 21.67 4.61 3.34
C SER A 224 21.73 3.34 4.18
N ARG A 225 22.45 3.40 5.31
CA ARG A 225 22.34 2.39 6.38
C ARG A 225 21.24 2.71 7.40
N ASP A 226 20.59 3.87 7.26
CA ASP A 226 19.45 4.19 8.10
C ASP A 226 18.21 3.38 7.67
N PRO A 227 17.35 2.99 8.61
CA PRO A 227 16.12 2.28 8.27
C PRO A 227 15.26 3.06 7.28
N ARG A 228 14.87 2.39 6.21
CA ARG A 228 13.86 2.88 5.26
C ARG A 228 12.45 2.75 5.82
N LEU A 229 12.23 1.67 6.55
CA LEU A 229 10.94 1.36 7.16
C LEU A 229 11.17 0.71 8.52
N VAL A 230 10.45 1.16 9.52
CA VAL A 230 10.32 0.50 10.83
C VAL A 230 8.84 0.30 11.10
N LEU A 231 8.47 -0.92 11.42
CA LEU A 231 7.14 -1.30 11.86
C LEU A 231 7.28 -1.92 13.25
N GLU A 232 6.51 -1.44 14.24
CA GLU A 232 6.55 -1.94 15.60
C GLU A 232 5.15 -2.19 16.12
N PHE A 233 4.85 -3.42 16.50
CA PHE A 233 3.58 -3.85 17.05
C PHE A 233 3.28 -3.12 18.36
N LYS A 234 2.02 -2.70 18.54
CA LYS A 234 1.52 -2.00 19.74
C LYS A 234 0.42 -2.76 20.44
N GLY A 235 -0.33 -3.54 19.72
CA GLY A 235 -1.43 -4.28 20.29
C GLY A 235 -2.32 -4.93 19.24
N ILE A 236 -3.16 -5.83 19.72
CA ILE A 236 -4.26 -6.43 18.96
C ILE A 236 -5.50 -6.41 19.83
N GLU A 237 -6.62 -6.03 19.28
CA GLU A 237 -7.89 -6.01 19.99
C GLU A 237 -9.07 -6.48 19.12
N ALA A 238 -10.05 -7.08 19.80
CA ALA A 238 -11.37 -7.30 19.26
C ALA A 238 -12.18 -6.03 19.40
N LEU A 239 -12.74 -5.54 18.32
CA LEU A 239 -13.54 -4.32 18.29
C LEU A 239 -14.90 -4.58 18.96
N GLY A 240 -15.29 -3.73 19.90
CA GLY A 240 -16.61 -3.81 20.56
C GLY A 240 -17.78 -3.63 19.59
N ASN A 241 -17.57 -2.83 18.55
CA ASN A 241 -18.44 -2.70 17.40
C ASN A 241 -17.60 -2.89 16.12
N PRO A 242 -18.03 -3.71 15.16
CA PRO A 242 -17.34 -3.87 13.90
C PRO A 242 -17.14 -2.51 13.19
N VAL A 243 -15.97 -2.31 12.59
CA VAL A 243 -15.65 -1.12 11.80
C VAL A 243 -15.94 -1.41 10.34
N GLU A 244 -16.73 -0.54 9.72
CA GLU A 244 -17.00 -0.58 8.28
C GLU A 244 -16.06 0.40 7.56
N ILE A 245 -15.37 -0.09 6.54
CA ILE A 245 -14.60 0.74 5.59
C ILE A 245 -15.36 0.75 4.28
N SER A 246 -16.04 1.86 4.00
CA SER A 246 -16.86 2.03 2.80
C SER A 246 -16.00 2.37 1.59
N LEU A 247 -16.36 1.80 0.43
CA LEU A 247 -15.87 2.21 -0.88
C LEU A 247 -16.74 3.30 -1.52
N ASP A 248 -17.94 3.52 -0.96
CA ASP A 248 -18.85 4.53 -1.45
C ASP A 248 -18.27 5.94 -1.24
N GLY A 249 -18.47 6.79 -2.24
CA GLY A 249 -17.91 8.14 -2.24
C GLY A 249 -16.47 8.26 -2.73
N TYR A 250 -15.81 7.13 -3.05
CA TYR A 250 -14.53 7.15 -3.76
C TYR A 250 -14.74 7.07 -5.26
N THR A 251 -14.01 7.89 -6.00
CA THR A 251 -14.00 7.87 -7.46
C THR A 251 -12.90 6.92 -7.95
N PHE A 252 -13.29 5.92 -8.72
CA PHE A 252 -12.36 4.96 -9.32
C PHE A 252 -12.21 5.24 -10.81
N PRO A 253 -10.99 5.35 -11.34
CA PRO A 253 -10.76 5.51 -12.76
C PRO A 253 -11.23 4.26 -13.52
N VAL A 254 -11.82 4.49 -14.68
CA VAL A 254 -12.20 3.39 -15.58
C VAL A 254 -10.94 2.71 -16.09
N SER A 255 -10.86 1.38 -15.99
CA SER A 255 -9.73 0.64 -16.54
C SER A 255 -9.66 0.78 -18.07
N GLU A 256 -8.44 0.72 -18.64
CA GLU A 256 -8.27 0.75 -20.09
C GLU A 256 -9.09 -0.36 -20.79
N GLY A 257 -9.19 -1.53 -20.17
CA GLY A 257 -10.00 -2.64 -20.69
C GLY A 257 -11.50 -2.31 -20.74
N GLU A 258 -12.00 -1.61 -19.74
CA GLU A 258 -13.40 -1.17 -19.69
C GLU A 258 -13.65 -0.06 -20.73
N MET A 259 -12.73 0.88 -20.88
CA MET A 259 -12.83 1.90 -21.95
C MET A 259 -12.83 1.27 -23.33
N MET A 260 -11.99 0.27 -23.56
CA MET A 260 -11.94 -0.47 -24.82
C MET A 260 -13.27 -1.20 -25.08
N ARG A 261 -13.84 -1.88 -24.07
CA ARG A 261 -15.12 -2.57 -24.18
C ARG A 261 -16.24 -1.61 -24.53
N ARG A 262 -16.36 -0.48 -23.85
CA ARG A 262 -17.36 0.57 -24.14
C ARG A 262 -17.24 1.12 -25.57
N ARG A 263 -16.00 1.31 -26.07
CA ARG A 263 -15.78 1.71 -27.49
C ARG A 263 -16.30 0.66 -28.46
N LEU A 264 -15.96 -0.62 -28.23
CA LEU A 264 -16.42 -1.72 -29.08
C LEU A 264 -17.95 -1.91 -29.03
N GLU A 265 -18.60 -1.63 -27.91
CA GLU A 265 -20.06 -1.66 -27.80
C GLU A 265 -20.71 -0.47 -28.51
N ALA A 266 -20.13 0.72 -28.41
CA ALA A 266 -20.62 1.91 -29.13
C ALA A 266 -20.50 1.77 -30.64
N ASP A 267 -19.42 1.13 -31.14
CA ASP A 267 -19.20 0.89 -32.58
C ASP A 267 -20.16 -0.20 -33.16
N ARG A 268 -20.88 -0.93 -32.32
CA ARG A 268 -21.87 -1.96 -32.73
C ARG A 268 -23.31 -1.44 -32.77
N GLN A 269 -23.56 -0.24 -32.28
CA GLN A 269 -24.88 0.43 -32.33
C GLN A 269 -24.94 1.40 -33.51
#